data_51eba0e97a0a675e338ba15c03860f97
#
_entry.id   51eba0e97a0a675e338ba15c03860f97
#
_cell.length_a   1.000
_cell.length_b   1.000
_cell.length_c   1.000
_cell.angle_alpha   90.00
_cell.angle_beta   90.00
_cell.angle_gamma   90.00
#
_symmetry.space_group_name_H-M   'P 1'
#
loop_
_entity.id
_entity.type
_entity.pdbx_description
1 polymer ?
#
loop_
_entity_poly.entity_id
_entity_poly.type
_entity_poly.pdbx_seq_one_letter_code
_entity_poly.pdbx_strand_id
1 'polypeptide(L)'
;MPFAAGQTYLFPLGSQLCHLWIIATEPDENGMFATVNFTSLKGANDQTVIIRAGEHRFVKWDTCVQYGLGELTSTERLQEFVDAGTAKMHHPIRADLVKLIVDGFDCSDFTKRRVREFVQARKTAARSQNG
;
A
#
# COMPACT_ATOMS: atom_id res chain seq x y z
N MET A 1 4.12 -15.14 10.85
CA MET A 1 2.79 -14.57 10.84
C MET A 1 2.44 -14.09 9.45
N PRO A 2 1.29 -14.45 8.97
CA PRO A 2 0.90 -13.99 7.65
C PRO A 2 0.56 -12.50 7.67
N PHE A 3 1.03 -11.81 6.65
CA PHE A 3 0.58 -10.46 6.36
C PHE A 3 -0.58 -10.54 5.38
N ALA A 4 -1.44 -9.53 5.39
CA ALA A 4 -2.65 -9.52 4.55
C ALA A 4 -2.93 -8.14 3.99
N ALA A 5 -3.61 -8.10 2.87
CA ALA A 5 -4.04 -6.83 2.26
C ALA A 5 -4.85 -6.02 3.27
N GLY A 6 -4.62 -4.72 3.28
CA GLY A 6 -5.28 -3.80 4.20
C GLY A 6 -4.51 -3.51 5.47
N GLN A 7 -3.55 -4.33 5.83
CA GLN A 7 -2.67 -4.02 6.96
C GLN A 7 -1.78 -2.85 6.59
N THR A 8 -1.47 -2.04 7.59
CA THR A 8 -0.63 -0.86 7.40
C THR A 8 0.59 -0.93 8.32
N TYR A 9 1.63 -0.21 7.92
CA TYR A 9 2.84 -0.15 8.73
C TYR A 9 3.53 1.18 8.53
N LEU A 10 4.19 1.65 9.58
CA LEU A 10 5.02 2.85 9.52
C LEU A 10 6.41 2.44 9.07
N PHE A 11 6.95 3.14 8.10
CA PHE A 11 8.27 2.85 7.57
C PHE A 11 8.91 4.16 7.10
N PRO A 12 10.20 4.38 7.37
CA PRO A 12 10.85 5.62 6.98
C PRO A 12 10.96 5.76 5.46
N LEU A 13 10.72 6.97 4.97
CA LEU A 13 10.97 7.35 3.59
C LEU A 13 12.06 8.40 3.63
N GLY A 14 13.21 8.07 3.05
CA GLY A 14 14.40 8.90 3.22
C GLY A 14 14.98 8.72 4.62
N SER A 15 15.54 9.78 5.21
CA SER A 15 16.34 9.66 6.41
C SER A 15 15.62 9.86 7.73
N GLN A 16 14.42 10.46 7.76
CA GLN A 16 13.91 10.95 9.03
C GLN A 16 12.45 10.69 9.33
N LEU A 17 11.55 10.76 8.35
CA LEU A 17 10.12 10.70 8.62
C LEU A 17 9.57 9.35 8.23
N CYS A 18 8.77 8.78 9.15
CA CYS A 18 8.00 7.59 8.82
C CYS A 18 6.72 7.98 8.09
N HIS A 19 6.44 7.26 7.02
CA HIS A 19 5.18 7.37 6.30
C HIS A 19 4.36 6.12 6.59
N LEU A 20 3.06 6.24 6.43
CA LEU A 20 2.19 5.07 6.53
C LEU A 20 2.17 4.39 5.17
N TRP A 21 2.45 3.09 5.18
CA TRP A 21 2.40 2.23 4.00
C TRP A 21 1.28 1.22 4.17
N ILE A 22 0.75 0.75 3.06
CA ILE A 22 -0.28 -0.27 3.06
C ILE A 22 0.18 -1.50 2.28
N ILE A 23 -0.18 -2.68 2.78
CA ILE A 23 -0.11 -3.91 2.02
C ILE A 23 -1.33 -3.91 1.11
N ALA A 24 -1.11 -3.65 -0.19
CA ALA A 24 -2.22 -3.42 -1.11
C ALA A 24 -2.81 -4.72 -1.65
N THR A 25 -2.00 -5.76 -1.82
CA THR A 25 -2.45 -7.05 -2.33
C THR A 25 -2.11 -8.15 -1.36
N GLU A 26 -2.90 -9.24 -1.36
CA GLU A 26 -2.53 -10.42 -0.61
C GLU A 26 -1.20 -10.96 -1.13
N PRO A 27 -0.33 -11.45 -0.24
CA PRO A 27 0.91 -12.07 -0.69
C PRO A 27 0.61 -13.24 -1.63
N ASP A 28 1.42 -13.35 -2.70
CA ASP A 28 1.29 -14.47 -3.62
C ASP A 28 2.01 -15.72 -3.08
N GLU A 29 2.11 -16.76 -3.89
CA GLU A 29 2.74 -18.02 -3.47
C GLU A 29 4.20 -17.86 -3.10
N ASN A 30 4.85 -16.80 -3.55
CA ASN A 30 6.25 -16.47 -3.20
C ASN A 30 6.35 -15.47 -2.06
N GLY A 31 5.22 -15.09 -1.47
CA GLY A 31 5.19 -14.11 -0.40
C GLY A 31 5.30 -12.66 -0.87
N MET A 32 5.19 -12.41 -2.18
CA MET A 32 5.31 -11.07 -2.73
C MET A 32 3.99 -10.32 -2.69
N PHE A 33 4.06 -9.02 -2.42
CA PHE A 33 2.89 -8.15 -2.44
C PHE A 33 3.26 -6.75 -2.91
N ALA A 34 2.26 -6.01 -3.36
CA ALA A 34 2.42 -4.60 -3.72
C ALA A 34 2.17 -3.75 -2.48
N THR A 35 3.00 -2.73 -2.29
CA THR A 35 2.87 -1.78 -1.19
C THR A 35 3.01 -0.36 -1.73
N VAL A 36 2.38 0.59 -1.06
CA VAL A 36 2.42 2.00 -1.45
C VAL A 36 2.21 2.84 -0.20
N ASN A 37 2.74 4.05 -0.22
CA ASN A 37 2.63 4.93 0.94
C ASN A 37 1.66 6.07 0.70
N PHE A 38 1.34 6.75 1.79
CA PHE A 38 0.47 7.92 1.80
C PHE A 38 1.29 9.17 2.08
N THR A 39 0.82 10.29 1.56
CA THR A 39 1.40 11.59 1.84
C THR A 39 0.30 12.64 1.96
N SER A 40 0.60 13.78 2.59
CA SER A 40 -0.35 14.88 2.69
C SER A 40 -0.80 15.33 1.29
N LEU A 41 -2.07 15.63 1.14
CA LEU A 41 -2.63 16.14 -0.12
C LEU A 41 -1.97 17.46 -0.52
N LYS A 42 -1.57 18.26 0.46
CA LYS A 42 -0.95 19.56 0.19
C LYS A 42 0.33 19.40 -0.60
N GLY A 43 0.34 19.92 -1.83
CA GLY A 43 1.51 19.86 -2.70
C GLY A 43 1.75 18.50 -3.36
N ALA A 44 0.83 17.55 -3.20
CA ALA A 44 0.99 16.25 -3.81
C ALA A 44 0.78 16.30 -5.33
N ASN A 45 1.62 15.57 -6.06
CA ASN A 45 1.51 15.48 -7.52
C ASN A 45 0.43 14.49 -7.95
N ASP A 46 0.22 13.44 -7.17
CA ASP A 46 -0.69 12.35 -7.52
C ASP A 46 -1.93 12.43 -6.64
N GLN A 47 -3.05 12.82 -7.25
CA GLN A 47 -4.33 12.93 -6.55
C GLN A 47 -5.34 11.90 -7.06
N THR A 48 -4.84 10.80 -7.59
CA THR A 48 -5.70 9.73 -8.13
C THR A 48 -6.65 9.19 -7.05
N VAL A 49 -6.12 8.97 -5.84
CA VAL A 49 -6.93 8.50 -4.70
C VAL A 49 -6.64 9.42 -3.52
N ILE A 50 -7.70 10.01 -2.99
CA ILE A 50 -7.61 10.91 -1.84
C ILE A 50 -8.33 10.25 -0.66
N ILE A 51 -7.64 10.20 0.47
CA ILE A 51 -8.17 9.67 1.73
C ILE A 51 -8.43 10.86 2.64
N ARG A 52 -9.68 11.03 3.05
CA ARG A 52 -10.06 12.16 3.88
C ARG A 52 -9.64 11.97 5.32
N ALA A 53 -9.42 13.08 6.00
CA ALA A 53 -9.08 13.06 7.42
C ALA A 53 -10.11 12.22 8.19
N GLY A 54 -9.62 11.36 9.08
CA GLY A 54 -10.47 10.53 9.92
C GLY A 54 -10.81 9.16 9.35
N GLU A 55 -10.51 8.89 8.09
CA GLU A 55 -10.79 7.56 7.50
C GLU A 55 -9.83 6.47 8.00
N HIS A 56 -8.71 6.88 8.59
CA HIS A 56 -7.79 5.99 9.29
C HIS A 56 -7.22 6.77 10.48
N ARG A 57 -6.88 6.06 11.54
CA ARG A 57 -6.37 6.70 12.76
C ARG A 57 -5.12 7.54 12.53
N PHE A 58 -4.28 7.14 11.60
CA PHE A 58 -3.07 7.88 11.26
C PHE A 58 -3.37 9.13 10.43
N VAL A 59 -4.48 9.15 9.70
CA VAL A 59 -4.79 10.22 8.75
C VAL A 59 -5.50 11.36 9.48
N LYS A 60 -4.74 12.41 9.81
CA LYS A 60 -5.22 13.58 10.55
C LYS A 60 -5.68 14.70 9.63
N TRP A 61 -5.29 14.67 8.36
CA TRP A 61 -5.70 15.63 7.33
C TRP A 61 -5.80 14.87 6.01
N ASP A 62 -6.39 15.54 5.01
CA ASP A 62 -6.57 14.91 3.71
C ASP A 62 -5.23 14.45 3.14
N THR A 63 -5.22 13.26 2.61
CA THR A 63 -4.03 12.51 2.24
C THR A 63 -4.24 11.87 0.89
N CYS A 64 -3.17 11.65 0.15
CA CYS A 64 -3.25 10.91 -1.11
C CYS A 64 -2.23 9.79 -1.14
N VAL A 65 -2.46 8.87 -2.07
CA VAL A 65 -1.63 7.68 -2.27
C VAL A 65 -0.53 8.01 -3.26
N GLN A 66 0.72 7.75 -2.90
CA GLN A 66 1.87 8.03 -3.76
C GLN A 66 2.20 6.83 -4.63
N TYR A 67 1.44 6.65 -5.71
CA TYR A 67 1.61 5.48 -6.58
C TYR A 67 3.00 5.40 -7.21
N GLY A 68 3.64 6.53 -7.47
CA GLY A 68 4.98 6.54 -8.02
C GLY A 68 6.03 5.94 -7.12
N LEU A 69 5.77 5.86 -5.82
CA LEU A 69 6.66 5.26 -4.83
C LEU A 69 6.25 3.83 -4.49
N GLY A 70 5.19 3.32 -5.12
CA GLY A 70 4.76 1.95 -4.91
C GLY A 70 5.85 0.96 -5.30
N GLU A 71 5.90 -0.16 -4.60
CA GLU A 71 6.93 -1.17 -4.78
C GLU A 71 6.37 -2.57 -4.60
N LEU A 72 7.17 -3.53 -5.03
CA LEU A 72 6.94 -4.94 -4.70
C LEU A 72 7.92 -5.32 -3.60
N THR A 73 7.41 -6.00 -2.59
CA THR A 73 8.26 -6.50 -1.51
C THR A 73 7.71 -7.86 -1.06
N SER A 74 8.35 -8.46 -0.08
CA SER A 74 7.96 -9.79 0.38
C SER A 74 7.63 -9.78 1.86
N THR A 75 6.84 -10.78 2.27
CA THR A 75 6.51 -10.99 3.67
C THR A 75 7.78 -11.21 4.49
N GLU A 76 8.75 -11.94 3.93
CA GLU A 76 10.01 -12.18 4.61
C GLU A 76 10.75 -10.88 4.87
N ARG A 77 10.84 -10.01 3.86
CA ARG A 77 11.53 -8.74 4.00
C ARG A 77 10.82 -7.81 4.98
N LEU A 78 9.49 -7.74 4.91
CA LEU A 78 8.74 -6.93 5.86
C LEU A 78 8.94 -7.44 7.29
N GLN A 79 8.92 -8.76 7.48
CA GLN A 79 9.14 -9.34 8.81
C GLN A 79 10.53 -8.97 9.35
N GLU A 80 11.54 -8.97 8.49
CA GLU A 80 12.90 -8.54 8.90
C GLU A 80 12.88 -7.11 9.41
N PHE A 81 12.19 -6.21 8.71
CA PHE A 81 12.09 -4.81 9.14
C PHE A 81 11.31 -4.66 10.44
N VAL A 82 10.24 -5.44 10.60
CA VAL A 82 9.47 -5.44 11.86
C VAL A 82 10.33 -5.92 13.01
N ASP A 83 11.06 -7.00 12.81
CA ASP A 83 11.93 -7.56 13.85
C ASP A 83 13.05 -6.61 14.23
N ALA A 84 13.54 -5.85 13.26
CA ALA A 84 14.61 -4.87 13.50
C ALA A 84 14.09 -3.55 14.09
N GLY A 85 12.77 -3.38 14.18
CA GLY A 85 12.18 -2.14 14.67
C GLY A 85 12.11 -1.02 13.65
N THR A 86 12.54 -1.28 12.41
CA THR A 86 12.49 -0.29 11.32
C THR A 86 11.07 -0.07 10.83
N ALA A 87 10.28 -1.15 10.76
CA ALA A 87 8.87 -1.09 10.41
C ALA A 87 8.03 -1.35 11.65
N LYS A 88 6.92 -0.64 11.78
CA LYS A 88 6.00 -0.83 12.90
C LYS A 88 4.59 -1.00 12.36
N MET A 89 3.98 -2.15 12.66
CA MET A 89 2.61 -2.40 12.23
C MET A 89 1.65 -1.41 12.85
N HIS A 90 0.64 -1.02 12.10
CA HIS A 90 -0.36 -0.03 12.51
C HIS A 90 -1.76 -0.62 12.23
N HIS A 91 -2.79 0.19 12.43
CA HIS A 91 -4.16 -0.28 12.27
C HIS A 91 -4.50 -0.56 10.81
N PRO A 92 -5.23 -1.64 10.51
CA PRO A 92 -5.64 -1.90 9.13
C PRO A 92 -6.68 -0.89 8.67
N ILE A 93 -6.86 -0.79 7.36
CA ILE A 93 -7.89 0.06 6.77
C ILE A 93 -9.04 -0.80 6.27
N ARG A 94 -10.20 -0.15 6.05
CA ARG A 94 -11.43 -0.83 5.63
C ARG A 94 -11.26 -1.45 4.25
N ALA A 95 -11.96 -2.55 4.02
CA ALA A 95 -11.88 -3.29 2.76
C ALA A 95 -12.28 -2.44 1.54
N ASP A 96 -13.29 -1.57 1.69
CA ASP A 96 -13.70 -0.69 0.60
C ASP A 96 -12.62 0.30 0.21
N LEU A 97 -11.87 0.79 1.19
CA LEU A 97 -10.76 1.71 0.94
C LEU A 97 -9.58 0.97 0.32
N VAL A 98 -9.32 -0.27 0.74
CA VAL A 98 -8.30 -1.11 0.12
C VAL A 98 -8.61 -1.28 -1.36
N LYS A 99 -9.86 -1.59 -1.70
CA LYS A 99 -10.27 -1.78 -3.09
C LYS A 99 -10.04 -0.52 -3.92
N LEU A 100 -10.40 0.64 -3.36
CA LEU A 100 -10.18 1.92 -4.03
C LEU A 100 -8.70 2.14 -4.31
N ILE A 101 -7.85 1.85 -3.33
CA ILE A 101 -6.40 2.01 -3.48
C ILE A 101 -5.85 1.04 -4.53
N VAL A 102 -6.28 -0.20 -4.51
CA VAL A 102 -5.83 -1.21 -5.49
C VAL A 102 -6.22 -0.79 -6.90
N ASP A 103 -7.44 -0.33 -7.08
CA ASP A 103 -7.90 0.12 -8.40
C ASP A 103 -7.12 1.34 -8.87
N GLY A 104 -6.66 2.17 -7.95
CA GLY A 104 -5.88 3.36 -8.28
C GLY A 104 -4.53 3.08 -8.93
N PHE A 105 -3.95 1.89 -8.72
CA PHE A 105 -2.71 1.53 -9.42
C PHE A 105 -2.87 1.56 -10.94
N ASP A 106 -4.04 1.18 -11.44
CA ASP A 106 -4.32 1.22 -12.88
C ASP A 106 -4.61 2.63 -13.38
N CYS A 107 -5.10 3.50 -12.52
CA CYS A 107 -5.55 4.84 -12.91
C CYS A 107 -4.45 5.88 -12.83
N SER A 108 -3.47 5.70 -11.95
CA SER A 108 -2.40 6.68 -11.77
C SER A 108 -1.38 6.61 -12.89
N ASP A 109 -1.03 7.77 -13.42
CA ASP A 109 0.03 7.89 -14.43
C ASP A 109 1.42 7.68 -13.82
N PHE A 110 1.53 7.71 -12.51
CA PHE A 110 2.82 7.61 -11.81
C PHE A 110 3.20 6.17 -11.45
N THR A 111 2.27 5.22 -11.53
CA THR A 111 2.52 3.83 -11.14
C THR A 111 3.63 3.22 -12.00
N LYS A 112 4.63 2.62 -11.35
CA LYS A 112 5.68 1.90 -12.06
C LYS A 112 5.08 0.71 -12.81
N ARG A 113 5.56 0.47 -14.01
CA ARG A 113 5.03 -0.57 -14.89
C ARG A 113 5.00 -1.94 -14.21
N ARG A 114 6.11 -2.35 -13.58
CA ARG A 114 6.20 -3.66 -12.93
C ARG A 114 5.19 -3.82 -11.80
N VAL A 115 4.93 -2.72 -11.06
CA VAL A 115 3.96 -2.74 -9.97
C VAL A 115 2.55 -2.86 -10.54
N ARG A 116 2.24 -2.10 -11.57
CA ARG A 116 0.92 -2.17 -12.23
C ARG A 116 0.65 -3.57 -12.76
N GLU A 117 1.64 -4.17 -13.43
CA GLU A 117 1.48 -5.50 -13.98
C GLU A 117 1.26 -6.55 -12.89
N PHE A 118 1.99 -6.43 -11.78
CA PHE A 118 1.82 -7.33 -10.65
C PHE A 118 0.41 -7.22 -10.07
N VAL A 119 -0.06 -5.99 -9.83
CA VAL A 119 -1.40 -5.75 -9.26
C VAL A 119 -2.47 -6.30 -10.20
N GLN A 120 -2.33 -6.08 -11.51
CA GLN A 120 -3.29 -6.60 -12.49
C GLN A 120 -3.33 -8.12 -12.45
N ALA A 121 -2.18 -8.77 -12.36
CA ALA A 121 -2.09 -10.23 -12.28
C ALA A 121 -2.77 -10.76 -11.01
N ARG A 122 -2.60 -10.06 -9.88
CA ARG A 122 -3.26 -10.46 -8.63
C ARG A 122 -4.78 -10.29 -8.72
N LYS A 123 -5.26 -9.23 -9.35
CA LYS A 123 -6.70 -9.02 -9.55
C LYS A 123 -7.29 -10.12 -10.42
N THR A 124 -6.59 -10.51 -11.48
CA THR A 124 -7.04 -11.58 -12.37
C THR A 124 -7.09 -12.93 -11.63
N ALA A 125 -6.05 -13.23 -10.85
CA ALA A 125 -6.02 -14.45 -10.06
C ALA A 125 -7.16 -14.54 -9.06
N ALA A 126 -7.48 -13.42 -8.40
CA ALA A 126 -8.59 -13.38 -7.45
C ALA A 126 -9.92 -13.63 -8.14
N ARG A 127 -10.13 -13.05 -9.33
CA ARG A 127 -11.36 -13.29 -10.10
C ARG A 127 -11.49 -14.74 -10.52
N SER A 128 -10.39 -15.38 -10.92
CA SER A 128 -10.41 -16.79 -11.32
C SER A 128 -10.78 -17.71 -10.17
N GLN A 129 -10.35 -17.36 -8.95
CA GLN A 129 -10.68 -18.15 -7.76
C GLN A 129 -12.13 -17.98 -7.36
N ASN A 130 -12.71 -16.83 -7.65
CA ASN A 130 -14.08 -16.50 -7.22
C ASN A 130 -15.12 -16.80 -8.29
N GLY A 131 -14.70 -16.97 -9.49
CA GLY A 131 -15.56 -17.21 -10.61
C GLY A 131 -15.39 -18.58 -11.19
#